data_e841b43152963da24ee87f6460d96bb0
#
_entry.id   e841b43152963da24ee87f6460d96bb0
#
_cell.length_a   1.000
_cell.length_b   1.000
_cell.length_c   1.000
_cell.angle_alpha   90.00
_cell.angle_beta   90.00
_cell.angle_gamma   90.00
#
_symmetry.space_group_name_H-M   'P 1'
#
loop_
_entity.id
_entity.type
_entity.pdbx_description
1 polymer ?
#
loop_
_entity_poly.entity_id
_entity_poly.type
_entity_poly.pdbx_seq_one_letter_code
_entity_poly.pdbx_strand_id
1 'polypeptide(L)'
;MNKYLIIQLARFGDIVQTKRLVLGLTARPGAEVHLAVDASLVSLAELIYPNVQVYGLPVHGRRLEPERLLRDCRSVFKQWQETGFEQVFNLNHSSFNHILAGLFAPGQVSGYRWHRGQAIRGAWPEMVFRLTRHRSDNPLNLMDYWGYFLRPAWDPALVNPPARPQGGGVGVALAGRHARRSLPVQVLTQILTAVLHSHAGQVYLLGTELERPAARQLRSCLSPALQGRVLDLTGRTNWRDLLEVVGRLDLLLSPDTGTMHLAAHLGIPVMAFFLSSAWCFETGPYGAGHLVWQAGRACAPCLESQVCDQDIACLQPFTHKAVLAFLAGQVSPAGLALEAHSELCLLESRVDDFGLSFTPRLGELPESKELGAVRELLRGHCLGITPCDVAADGRVVGRMYDEIHWMLEQS
;
A
#
# COMPACT_ATOMS: atom_id res chain seq x y z
N MET A 1 -9.41 21.48 -23.42
CA MET A 1 -8.52 20.62 -22.59
C MET A 1 -9.31 20.23 -21.37
N ASN A 2 -9.44 18.94 -21.11
CA ASN A 2 -10.18 18.43 -19.95
C ASN A 2 -9.26 18.39 -18.73
N LYS A 3 -9.59 19.14 -17.69
CA LYS A 3 -8.75 19.27 -16.51
C LYS A 3 -9.31 18.44 -15.36
N TYR A 4 -8.46 17.63 -14.76
CA TYR A 4 -8.82 16.71 -13.68
C TYR A 4 -8.01 17.03 -12.43
N LEU A 5 -8.66 17.04 -11.27
CA LEU A 5 -7.99 17.17 -9.98
C LEU A 5 -8.14 15.88 -9.18
N ILE A 6 -7.02 15.37 -8.68
CA ILE A 6 -6.99 14.28 -7.70
C ILE A 6 -6.59 14.88 -6.34
N ILE A 7 -7.38 14.65 -5.31
CA ILE A 7 -7.08 15.04 -3.93
C ILE A 7 -6.66 13.79 -3.17
N GLN A 8 -5.35 13.67 -2.89
CA GLN A 8 -4.75 12.54 -2.16
C GLN A 8 -3.84 13.09 -1.06
N LEU A 9 -4.42 13.41 0.09
CA LEU A 9 -3.72 14.03 1.22
C LEU A 9 -3.20 13.03 2.24
N ALA A 10 -3.36 11.74 1.95
CA ALA A 10 -2.88 10.68 2.82
C ALA A 10 -1.34 10.57 2.76
N ARG A 11 -0.80 9.40 2.94
CA ARG A 11 0.63 9.18 3.14
C ARG A 11 1.39 8.95 1.84
N PHE A 12 2.69 8.85 1.96
CA PHE A 12 3.64 8.49 0.91
C PHE A 12 3.17 7.28 0.08
N GLY A 13 2.84 6.16 0.75
CA GLY A 13 2.38 4.94 0.06
C GLY A 13 1.09 5.14 -0.74
N ASP A 14 0.17 5.96 -0.24
CA ASP A 14 -1.11 6.24 -0.90
C ASP A 14 -0.92 7.04 -2.18
N ILE A 15 0.05 7.98 -2.19
CA ILE A 15 0.42 8.72 -3.41
C ILE A 15 0.92 7.74 -4.48
N VAL A 16 1.82 6.82 -4.11
CA VAL A 16 2.32 5.81 -5.06
C VAL A 16 1.18 4.94 -5.58
N GLN A 17 0.28 4.52 -4.71
CA GLN A 17 -0.86 3.67 -5.07
C GLN A 17 -1.94 4.40 -5.91
N THR A 18 -1.90 5.73 -6.02
CA THR A 18 -2.80 6.49 -6.90
C THR A 18 -2.47 6.30 -8.40
N LYS A 19 -1.36 5.63 -8.73
CA LYS A 19 -0.77 5.55 -10.07
C LYS A 19 -1.73 5.07 -11.14
N ARG A 20 -2.52 4.02 -10.89
CA ARG A 20 -3.46 3.49 -11.90
C ARG A 20 -4.49 4.53 -12.34
N LEU A 21 -5.00 5.33 -11.40
CA LEU A 21 -5.91 6.44 -11.69
C LEU A 21 -5.20 7.55 -12.48
N VAL A 22 -4.00 7.95 -12.06
CA VAL A 22 -3.21 8.98 -12.74
C VAL A 22 -2.93 8.58 -14.19
N LEU A 23 -2.46 7.35 -14.43
CA LEU A 23 -2.18 6.84 -15.77
C LEU A 23 -3.44 6.83 -16.66
N GLY A 24 -4.57 6.38 -16.11
CA GLY A 24 -5.83 6.38 -16.85
C GLY A 24 -6.34 7.76 -17.22
N LEU A 25 -6.07 8.78 -16.40
CA LEU A 25 -6.43 10.16 -16.71
C LEU A 25 -5.46 10.78 -17.70
N THR A 26 -4.15 10.62 -17.50
CA THR A 26 -3.13 11.21 -18.39
C THR A 26 -3.16 10.63 -19.81
N ALA A 27 -3.64 9.40 -19.96
CA ALA A 27 -3.82 8.78 -21.28
C ALA A 27 -5.00 9.34 -22.10
N ARG A 28 -5.89 10.12 -21.50
CA ARG A 28 -7.03 10.71 -22.20
C ARG A 28 -6.57 11.84 -23.14
N PRO A 29 -7.06 11.90 -24.38
CA PRO A 29 -6.68 12.96 -25.31
C PRO A 29 -6.97 14.37 -24.75
N GLY A 30 -5.95 15.23 -24.72
CA GLY A 30 -6.08 16.60 -24.23
C GLY A 30 -6.33 16.74 -22.72
N ALA A 31 -6.05 15.70 -21.94
CA ALA A 31 -6.17 15.74 -20.50
C ALA A 31 -5.01 16.50 -19.84
N GLU A 32 -5.33 17.31 -18.85
CA GLU A 32 -4.41 17.95 -17.94
C GLU A 32 -4.74 17.44 -16.52
N VAL A 33 -3.79 16.74 -15.91
CA VAL A 33 -3.99 16.11 -14.61
C VAL A 33 -3.28 16.89 -13.53
N HIS A 34 -4.00 17.19 -12.46
CA HIS A 34 -3.53 17.89 -11.28
C HIS A 34 -3.65 16.97 -10.06
N LEU A 35 -2.69 17.05 -9.14
CA LEU A 35 -2.65 16.26 -7.92
C LEU A 35 -2.40 17.14 -6.71
N ALA A 36 -3.31 17.13 -5.76
CA ALA A 36 -3.16 17.77 -4.47
C ALA A 36 -2.68 16.75 -3.43
N VAL A 37 -1.55 17.05 -2.79
CA VAL A 37 -0.90 16.22 -1.78
C VAL A 37 -0.55 17.05 -0.55
N ASP A 38 -0.14 16.39 0.54
CA ASP A 38 0.48 17.12 1.64
C ASP A 38 1.77 17.85 1.18
N ALA A 39 1.99 19.04 1.69
CA ALA A 39 3.13 19.88 1.28
C ALA A 39 4.50 19.20 1.46
N SER A 40 4.65 18.31 2.44
CA SER A 40 5.86 17.53 2.66
C SER A 40 6.12 16.45 1.59
N LEU A 41 5.11 16.12 0.78
CA LEU A 41 5.15 15.06 -0.22
C LEU A 41 5.16 15.58 -1.67
N VAL A 42 5.20 16.91 -1.87
CA VAL A 42 5.20 17.53 -3.21
C VAL A 42 6.36 17.01 -4.06
N SER A 43 7.59 17.09 -3.55
CA SER A 43 8.78 16.65 -4.31
C SER A 43 8.77 15.16 -4.63
N LEU A 44 8.16 14.34 -3.78
CA LEU A 44 7.93 12.93 -4.10
C LEU A 44 6.93 12.76 -5.25
N ALA A 45 5.79 13.46 -5.17
CA ALA A 45 4.74 13.37 -6.19
C ALA A 45 5.25 13.83 -7.56
N GLU A 46 6.06 14.89 -7.61
CA GLU A 46 6.71 15.38 -8.84
C GLU A 46 7.71 14.37 -9.43
N LEU A 47 8.44 13.64 -8.57
CA LEU A 47 9.35 12.58 -9.01
C LEU A 47 8.62 11.36 -9.57
N ILE A 48 7.49 10.98 -8.97
CA ILE A 48 6.69 9.83 -9.40
C ILE A 48 5.83 10.16 -10.63
N TYR A 49 5.31 11.38 -10.70
CA TYR A 49 4.37 11.85 -11.73
C TYR A 49 4.87 13.12 -12.43
N PRO A 50 5.95 13.05 -13.24
CA PRO A 50 6.60 14.24 -13.82
C PRO A 50 5.71 15.04 -14.77
N ASN A 51 4.63 14.46 -15.29
CA ASN A 51 3.68 15.11 -16.20
C ASN A 51 2.39 15.57 -15.52
N VAL A 52 2.36 15.63 -14.18
CA VAL A 52 1.21 16.03 -13.38
C VAL A 52 1.52 17.33 -12.67
N GLN A 53 0.59 18.29 -12.69
CA GLN A 53 0.71 19.52 -11.90
C GLN A 53 0.43 19.21 -10.43
N VAL A 54 1.41 19.42 -9.56
CA VAL A 54 1.29 19.10 -8.12
C VAL A 54 0.99 20.36 -7.30
N TYR A 55 0.05 20.24 -6.35
CA TYR A 55 -0.27 21.24 -5.34
C TYR A 55 0.03 20.73 -3.94
N GLY A 56 0.72 21.50 -3.14
CA GLY A 56 1.01 21.19 -1.73
C GLY A 56 0.01 21.85 -0.79
N LEU A 57 -0.61 21.08 0.07
CA LEU A 57 -1.47 21.57 1.16
C LEU A 57 -0.84 21.18 2.50
N PRO A 58 -0.67 22.10 3.48
CA PRO A 58 0.04 21.83 4.74
C PRO A 58 -0.88 21.08 5.73
N VAL A 59 -1.14 19.81 5.49
CA VAL A 59 -2.09 19.00 6.26
C VAL A 59 -1.43 18.19 7.37
N HIS A 60 -0.23 17.66 7.14
CA HIS A 60 0.48 16.81 8.09
C HIS A 60 1.25 17.60 9.15
N GLY A 61 1.36 17.04 10.35
CA GLY A 61 2.28 17.52 11.38
C GLY A 61 1.83 18.71 12.22
N ARG A 62 0.60 19.19 12.08
CA ARG A 62 0.06 20.31 12.86
C ARG A 62 -1.34 20.00 13.37
N ARG A 63 -1.62 20.32 14.65
CA ARG A 63 -3.01 20.60 15.07
C ARG A 63 -3.39 21.93 14.40
N LEU A 64 -3.92 21.83 13.18
CA LEU A 64 -4.25 23.03 12.40
C LEU A 64 -5.63 23.49 12.82
N GLU A 65 -5.70 24.71 13.36
CA GLU A 65 -6.95 25.45 13.42
C GLU A 65 -7.49 25.56 11.98
N PRO A 66 -8.74 25.10 11.72
CA PRO A 66 -9.30 25.07 10.36
C PRO A 66 -9.18 26.38 9.61
N GLU A 67 -9.37 27.52 10.32
CA GLU A 67 -9.25 28.86 9.75
C GLU A 67 -7.82 29.20 9.28
N ARG A 68 -6.80 28.75 10.01
CA ARG A 68 -5.42 28.94 9.64
C ARG A 68 -5.07 28.09 8.41
N LEU A 69 -5.53 26.83 8.40
CA LEU A 69 -5.34 25.93 7.27
C LEU A 69 -5.97 26.50 5.99
N LEU A 70 -7.21 26.96 6.06
CA LEU A 70 -7.90 27.57 4.92
C LEU A 70 -7.17 28.83 4.43
N ARG A 71 -6.61 29.63 5.33
CA ARG A 71 -5.83 30.81 4.99
C ARG A 71 -4.53 30.46 4.28
N ASP A 72 -3.81 29.45 4.80
CA ASP A 72 -2.54 28.99 4.24
C ASP A 72 -2.75 28.33 2.84
N CYS A 73 -3.93 27.74 2.60
CA CYS A 73 -4.31 27.14 1.32
C CYS A 73 -4.94 28.12 0.32
N ARG A 74 -5.17 29.38 0.70
CA ARG A 74 -5.95 30.35 -0.13
C ARG A 74 -5.37 30.53 -1.54
N SER A 75 -4.06 30.54 -1.70
CA SER A 75 -3.42 30.66 -3.00
C SER A 75 -3.70 29.46 -3.90
N VAL A 76 -3.68 28.25 -3.35
CA VAL A 76 -4.00 27.02 -4.05
C VAL A 76 -5.48 27.01 -4.47
N PHE A 77 -6.38 27.42 -3.57
CA PHE A 77 -7.83 27.46 -3.88
C PHE A 77 -8.14 28.48 -4.99
N LYS A 78 -7.44 29.62 -5.00
CA LYS A 78 -7.57 30.60 -6.09
C LYS A 78 -7.12 29.99 -7.42
N GLN A 79 -5.97 29.31 -7.44
CA GLN A 79 -5.49 28.59 -8.64
C GLN A 79 -6.49 27.54 -9.10
N TRP A 80 -7.12 26.78 -8.19
CA TRP A 80 -8.12 25.78 -8.53
C TRP A 80 -9.36 26.41 -9.19
N GLN A 81 -9.83 27.55 -8.68
CA GLN A 81 -10.95 28.29 -9.28
C GLN A 81 -10.61 28.80 -10.69
N GLU A 82 -9.40 29.34 -10.88
CA GLU A 82 -8.91 29.84 -12.16
C GLU A 82 -8.70 28.70 -13.18
N THR A 83 -8.29 27.52 -12.70
CA THR A 83 -8.03 26.35 -13.55
C THR A 83 -9.34 25.79 -14.11
N GLY A 84 -10.41 25.71 -13.34
CA GLY A 84 -11.71 25.20 -13.76
C GLY A 84 -11.68 23.71 -14.12
N PHE A 85 -11.77 22.83 -13.10
CA PHE A 85 -11.74 21.39 -13.31
C PHE A 85 -13.05 20.84 -13.85
N GLU A 86 -12.98 19.90 -14.77
CA GLU A 86 -14.12 19.14 -15.26
C GLU A 86 -14.58 18.11 -14.21
N GLN A 87 -13.61 17.42 -13.58
CA GLN A 87 -13.87 16.40 -12.57
C GLN A 87 -12.81 16.43 -11.47
N VAL A 88 -13.27 16.19 -10.25
CA VAL A 88 -12.44 16.12 -9.04
C VAL A 88 -12.58 14.75 -8.41
N PHE A 89 -11.47 14.08 -8.15
CA PHE A 89 -11.41 12.79 -7.48
C PHE A 89 -10.92 13.01 -6.04
N ASN A 90 -11.84 13.00 -5.07
CA ASN A 90 -11.48 13.06 -3.66
C ASN A 90 -11.33 11.65 -3.10
N LEU A 91 -10.07 11.24 -2.86
CA LEU A 91 -9.74 9.84 -2.54
C LEU A 91 -9.71 9.55 -1.03
N ASN A 92 -9.74 10.56 -0.18
CA ASN A 92 -9.61 10.37 1.26
C ASN A 92 -10.89 10.74 2.01
N HIS A 93 -11.12 9.99 3.09
CA HIS A 93 -12.21 10.22 4.04
C HIS A 93 -11.65 10.92 5.29
N SER A 94 -11.62 12.25 5.27
CA SER A 94 -11.30 13.07 6.43
C SER A 94 -12.14 14.34 6.43
N SER A 95 -12.29 14.97 7.59
CA SER A 95 -13.05 16.22 7.72
C SER A 95 -12.54 17.29 6.77
N PHE A 96 -11.20 17.40 6.62
CA PHE A 96 -10.60 18.37 5.71
C PHE A 96 -10.84 18.02 4.24
N ASN A 97 -10.74 16.76 3.86
CA ASN A 97 -11.06 16.31 2.51
C ASN A 97 -12.51 16.58 2.13
N HIS A 98 -13.45 16.46 3.08
CA HIS A 98 -14.86 16.82 2.86
C HIS A 98 -15.03 18.32 2.63
N ILE A 99 -14.30 19.17 3.39
CA ILE A 99 -14.29 20.63 3.16
C ILE A 99 -13.75 20.95 1.77
N LEU A 100 -12.65 20.35 1.35
CA LEU A 100 -12.08 20.55 0.02
C LEU A 100 -13.05 20.12 -1.09
N ALA A 101 -13.71 18.99 -0.92
CA ALA A 101 -14.72 18.52 -1.86
C ALA A 101 -15.90 19.50 -1.98
N GLY A 102 -16.22 20.21 -0.89
CA GLY A 102 -17.26 21.26 -0.85
C GLY A 102 -16.92 22.52 -1.66
N LEU A 103 -15.68 22.71 -2.11
CA LEU A 103 -15.29 23.81 -3.00
C LEU A 103 -15.78 23.62 -4.45
N PHE A 104 -16.29 22.44 -4.77
CA PHE A 104 -16.70 22.06 -6.12
C PHE A 104 -18.20 21.70 -6.15
N ALA A 105 -18.81 21.81 -7.33
CA ALA A 105 -20.19 21.39 -7.49
C ALA A 105 -20.31 19.87 -7.21
N PRO A 106 -21.36 19.40 -6.51
CA PRO A 106 -21.50 17.99 -6.14
C PRO A 106 -21.41 17.00 -7.30
N GLY A 107 -21.84 17.39 -8.50
CA GLY A 107 -21.75 16.58 -9.71
C GLY A 107 -20.34 16.44 -10.30
N GLN A 108 -19.41 17.32 -9.90
CA GLN A 108 -18.01 17.29 -10.35
C GLN A 108 -17.14 16.37 -9.47
N VAL A 109 -17.60 16.00 -8.27
CA VAL A 109 -16.79 15.25 -7.31
C VAL A 109 -17.12 13.77 -7.34
N SER A 110 -16.10 12.96 -7.63
CA SER A 110 -16.10 11.51 -7.47
C SER A 110 -15.37 11.13 -6.18
N GLY A 111 -15.82 10.05 -5.53
CA GLY A 111 -15.25 9.59 -4.26
C GLY A 111 -16.03 10.11 -3.06
N TYR A 112 -15.32 10.70 -2.11
CA TYR A 112 -15.89 11.19 -0.84
C TYR A 112 -16.24 12.66 -0.94
N ARG A 113 -17.44 13.02 -0.50
CA ARG A 113 -17.97 14.38 -0.58
C ARG A 113 -18.84 14.72 0.62
N TRP A 114 -19.02 16.00 0.86
CA TRP A 114 -19.92 16.52 1.87
C TRP A 114 -21.15 17.14 1.19
N HIS A 115 -22.33 16.75 1.62
CA HIS A 115 -23.56 17.32 1.10
C HIS A 115 -24.64 17.38 2.18
N ARG A 116 -25.23 18.55 2.38
CA ARG A 116 -26.32 18.80 3.36
C ARG A 116 -25.99 18.32 4.77
N GLY A 117 -24.76 18.56 5.25
CA GLY A 117 -24.34 18.18 6.60
C GLY A 117 -23.94 16.72 6.78
N GLN A 118 -23.84 15.94 5.72
CA GLN A 118 -23.49 14.52 5.77
C GLN A 118 -22.31 14.17 4.84
N ALA A 119 -21.47 13.26 5.30
CA ALA A 119 -20.47 12.62 4.44
C ALA A 119 -21.18 11.64 3.49
N ILE A 120 -20.90 11.76 2.20
CA ILE A 120 -21.51 10.95 1.15
C ILE A 120 -20.40 10.26 0.36
N ARG A 121 -20.57 8.99 0.12
CA ARG A 121 -19.76 8.21 -0.84
C ARG A 121 -20.38 8.27 -2.23
N GLY A 122 -19.55 8.24 -3.26
CA GLY A 122 -19.99 7.96 -4.62
C GLY A 122 -20.48 6.50 -4.78
N ALA A 123 -21.09 6.19 -5.91
CA ALA A 123 -21.66 4.86 -6.17
C ALA A 123 -20.61 3.74 -6.13
N TRP A 124 -19.40 4.00 -6.66
CA TRP A 124 -18.32 3.01 -6.65
C TRP A 124 -17.81 2.70 -5.24
N PRO A 125 -17.38 3.68 -4.41
CA PRO A 125 -17.05 3.43 -3.01
C PRO A 125 -18.19 2.71 -2.23
N GLU A 126 -19.42 3.15 -2.39
CA GLU A 126 -20.57 2.54 -1.70
C GLU A 126 -20.73 1.07 -2.07
N MET A 127 -20.59 0.72 -3.35
CA MET A 127 -20.67 -0.67 -3.79
C MET A 127 -19.52 -1.51 -3.23
N VAL A 128 -18.30 -1.00 -3.27
CA VAL A 128 -17.12 -1.71 -2.73
C VAL A 128 -17.32 -1.97 -1.23
N PHE A 129 -17.70 -0.96 -0.46
CA PHE A 129 -17.93 -1.13 0.99
C PHE A 129 -19.06 -2.11 1.31
N ARG A 130 -20.08 -2.20 0.48
CA ARG A 130 -21.15 -3.22 0.65
C ARG A 130 -20.66 -4.63 0.40
N LEU A 131 -19.85 -4.83 -0.64
CA LEU A 131 -19.32 -6.15 -1.02
C LEU A 131 -18.17 -6.60 -0.12
N THR A 132 -17.40 -5.65 0.43
CA THR A 132 -16.21 -5.93 1.25
C THR A 132 -16.43 -5.53 2.71
N ARG A 133 -17.57 -5.88 3.29
CA ARG A 133 -17.92 -5.56 4.69
C ARG A 133 -16.88 -6.02 5.69
N HIS A 134 -16.25 -7.14 5.40
CA HIS A 134 -15.18 -7.72 6.21
C HIS A 134 -13.87 -7.62 5.43
N ARG A 135 -12.81 -7.27 6.11
CA ARG A 135 -11.50 -7.15 5.47
C ARG A 135 -11.00 -8.46 4.85
N SER A 136 -11.33 -9.60 5.48
CA SER A 136 -11.00 -10.94 4.95
C SER A 136 -11.60 -11.21 3.57
N ASP A 137 -12.72 -10.56 3.26
CA ASP A 137 -13.47 -10.76 2.02
C ASP A 137 -13.10 -9.74 0.95
N ASN A 138 -12.21 -8.78 1.29
CA ASN A 138 -11.79 -7.74 0.37
C ASN A 138 -10.66 -8.23 -0.57
N PRO A 139 -10.96 -8.50 -1.85
CA PRO A 139 -9.98 -8.92 -2.85
C PRO A 139 -9.35 -7.74 -3.59
N LEU A 140 -9.75 -6.51 -3.29
CA LEU A 140 -9.47 -5.35 -4.10
C LEU A 140 -8.29 -4.57 -3.55
N ASN A 141 -7.20 -4.50 -4.31
CA ASN A 141 -6.07 -3.68 -3.97
C ASN A 141 -6.44 -2.19 -4.06
N LEU A 142 -5.87 -1.38 -3.19
CA LEU A 142 -6.16 0.05 -3.12
C LEU A 142 -5.82 0.78 -4.44
N MET A 143 -4.78 0.34 -5.15
CA MET A 143 -4.45 0.88 -6.47
C MET A 143 -5.54 0.58 -7.51
N ASP A 144 -6.12 -0.63 -7.46
CA ASP A 144 -7.23 -1.02 -8.33
C ASP A 144 -8.51 -0.30 -7.93
N TYR A 145 -8.76 -0.17 -6.63
CA TYR A 145 -9.90 0.58 -6.11
C TYR A 145 -9.93 2.00 -6.68
N TRP A 146 -8.81 2.72 -6.64
CA TRP A 146 -8.75 4.05 -7.22
C TRP A 146 -8.73 4.05 -8.75
N GLY A 147 -8.11 3.06 -9.38
CA GLY A 147 -8.13 2.90 -10.82
C GLY A 147 -9.54 2.78 -11.40
N TYR A 148 -10.42 2.07 -10.70
CA TYR A 148 -11.81 1.88 -11.11
C TYR A 148 -12.76 3.07 -10.82
N PHE A 149 -12.24 4.21 -10.40
CA PHE A 149 -12.96 5.47 -10.55
C PHE A 149 -13.12 5.86 -12.03
N LEU A 150 -12.34 5.25 -12.90
CA LEU A 150 -12.46 5.39 -14.36
C LEU A 150 -13.05 4.12 -14.98
N ARG A 151 -13.85 4.34 -16.04
CA ARG A 151 -14.37 3.26 -16.86
C ARG A 151 -14.30 3.65 -18.34
N PRO A 152 -13.48 2.99 -19.14
CA PRO A 152 -12.57 1.90 -18.73
C PRO A 152 -11.45 2.40 -17.83
N ALA A 153 -10.97 1.53 -16.93
CA ALA A 153 -9.78 1.77 -16.13
C ALA A 153 -8.50 1.52 -16.96
N TRP A 154 -7.38 2.07 -16.52
CA TRP A 154 -6.07 1.76 -17.11
C TRP A 154 -5.74 0.28 -16.95
N ASP A 155 -5.11 -0.32 -17.97
CA ASP A 155 -4.69 -1.72 -17.96
C ASP A 155 -3.77 -2.00 -16.75
N PRO A 156 -4.15 -2.89 -15.84
CA PRO A 156 -3.37 -3.18 -14.64
C PRO A 156 -1.97 -3.73 -14.94
N ALA A 157 -1.79 -4.44 -16.06
CA ALA A 157 -0.48 -4.97 -16.47
C ALA A 157 0.52 -3.87 -16.86
N LEU A 158 0.04 -2.67 -17.20
CA LEU A 158 0.85 -1.52 -17.62
C LEU A 158 1.09 -0.51 -16.47
N VAL A 159 0.66 -0.81 -15.25
CA VAL A 159 0.82 0.11 -14.12
C VAL A 159 2.24 0.13 -13.61
N ASN A 160 2.78 -1.02 -13.26
CA ASN A 160 4.14 -1.17 -12.76
C ASN A 160 4.92 -2.19 -13.59
N PRO A 161 6.24 -2.01 -13.77
CA PRO A 161 7.06 -3.02 -14.40
C PRO A 161 7.11 -4.30 -13.54
N PRO A 162 7.31 -5.48 -14.14
CA PRO A 162 7.49 -6.71 -13.39
C PRO A 162 8.77 -6.66 -12.53
N ALA A 163 8.73 -7.33 -11.40
CA ALA A 163 9.84 -7.36 -10.45
C ALA A 163 11.10 -7.99 -11.04
N ARG A 164 12.22 -7.23 -11.05
CA ARG A 164 13.52 -7.69 -11.55
C ARG A 164 14.66 -7.14 -10.68
N PRO A 165 15.62 -8.00 -10.23
CA PRO A 165 16.83 -7.55 -9.54
C PRO A 165 17.68 -6.61 -10.40
N GLN A 166 18.37 -5.64 -9.78
CA GLN A 166 19.20 -4.64 -10.45
C GLN A 166 20.69 -4.73 -10.13
N GLY A 167 21.13 -5.67 -9.28
CA GLY A 167 22.52 -5.90 -8.94
C GLY A 167 23.07 -5.05 -7.78
N GLY A 168 22.25 -4.24 -7.13
CA GLY A 168 22.70 -3.29 -6.08
C GLY A 168 22.64 -3.80 -4.65
N GLY A 169 22.18 -5.02 -4.42
CA GLY A 169 22.10 -5.62 -3.08
C GLY A 169 20.71 -5.54 -2.44
N VAL A 170 20.65 -5.64 -1.11
CA VAL A 170 19.41 -5.83 -0.36
C VAL A 170 19.04 -4.57 0.42
N GLY A 171 17.85 -4.04 0.18
CA GLY A 171 17.25 -2.97 1.01
C GLY A 171 16.45 -3.57 2.17
N VAL A 172 16.44 -2.89 3.29
CA VAL A 172 15.64 -3.24 4.48
C VAL A 172 14.89 -2.00 4.94
N ALA A 173 13.58 -1.97 4.77
CA ALA A 173 12.74 -0.93 5.31
C ALA A 173 12.44 -1.20 6.79
N LEU A 174 12.95 -0.34 7.66
CA LEU A 174 12.81 -0.49 9.11
C LEU A 174 11.49 0.08 9.64
N ALA A 175 10.90 1.00 8.88
CA ALA A 175 9.72 1.71 9.32
C ALA A 175 8.47 0.83 9.26
N GLY A 176 7.79 0.79 10.36
CA GLY A 176 6.38 0.50 10.46
C GLY A 176 5.84 1.45 11.51
N ARG A 177 4.83 2.21 11.19
CA ARG A 177 4.29 3.27 12.07
C ARG A 177 3.88 2.76 13.45
N HIS A 178 3.50 1.50 13.55
CA HIS A 178 3.06 0.84 14.77
C HIS A 178 3.73 -0.51 14.93
N ALA A 179 3.95 -0.94 16.18
CA ALA A 179 4.51 -2.25 16.52
C ALA A 179 3.76 -3.40 15.83
N ARG A 180 2.46 -3.23 15.55
CA ARG A 180 1.61 -4.23 14.88
C ARG A 180 1.78 -4.29 13.36
N ARG A 181 2.56 -3.39 12.77
CA ARG A 181 2.91 -3.39 11.34
C ARG A 181 4.40 -3.57 11.09
N SER A 182 5.21 -3.60 12.14
CA SER A 182 6.67 -3.65 12.05
C SER A 182 7.18 -4.98 12.56
N LEU A 183 8.25 -5.46 11.95
CA LEU A 183 9.00 -6.58 12.52
C LEU A 183 9.93 -6.05 13.63
N PRO A 184 9.89 -6.63 14.85
CA PRO A 184 10.89 -6.33 15.86
C PRO A 184 12.29 -6.59 15.34
N VAL A 185 13.27 -5.81 15.83
CA VAL A 185 14.67 -5.90 15.37
C VAL A 185 15.22 -7.33 15.45
N GLN A 186 14.88 -8.09 16.51
CA GLN A 186 15.32 -9.47 16.69
C GLN A 186 14.80 -10.40 15.58
N VAL A 187 13.52 -10.26 15.20
CA VAL A 187 12.90 -11.02 14.12
C VAL A 187 13.53 -10.63 12.78
N LEU A 188 13.65 -9.32 12.53
CA LEU A 188 14.22 -8.79 11.31
C LEU A 188 15.69 -9.19 11.13
N THR A 189 16.47 -9.24 12.24
CA THR A 189 17.87 -9.71 12.21
C THR A 189 17.98 -11.18 11.76
N GLN A 190 17.09 -12.05 12.26
CA GLN A 190 17.08 -13.46 11.84
C GLN A 190 16.71 -13.61 10.37
N ILE A 191 15.68 -12.92 9.93
CA ILE A 191 15.24 -12.89 8.53
C ILE A 191 16.37 -12.39 7.61
N LEU A 192 16.96 -11.24 7.96
CA LEU A 192 18.05 -10.65 7.16
C LEU A 192 19.26 -11.57 7.13
N THR A 193 19.65 -12.17 8.26
CA THR A 193 20.74 -13.13 8.30
C THR A 193 20.49 -14.32 7.38
N ALA A 194 19.27 -14.86 7.39
CA ALA A 194 18.88 -15.96 6.50
C ALA A 194 18.96 -15.54 5.01
N VAL A 195 18.37 -14.40 4.65
CA VAL A 195 18.40 -13.87 3.27
C VAL A 195 19.84 -13.65 2.78
N LEU A 196 20.73 -13.17 3.64
CA LEU A 196 22.12 -12.89 3.28
C LEU A 196 22.99 -14.14 3.07
N HIS A 197 22.49 -15.35 3.34
CA HIS A 197 23.15 -16.59 2.93
C HIS A 197 23.10 -16.80 1.41
N SER A 198 22.02 -16.38 0.78
CA SER A 198 21.81 -16.52 -0.67
C SER A 198 22.05 -15.22 -1.45
N HIS A 199 22.14 -14.07 -0.77
CA HIS A 199 22.36 -12.76 -1.38
C HIS A 199 23.74 -12.20 -0.97
N ALA A 200 24.64 -12.08 -1.94
CA ALA A 200 25.89 -11.34 -1.78
C ALA A 200 25.62 -9.83 -2.02
N GLY A 201 26.49 -8.96 -1.55
CA GLY A 201 26.40 -7.52 -1.83
C GLY A 201 26.06 -6.68 -0.60
N GLN A 202 25.81 -5.40 -0.87
CA GLN A 202 25.55 -4.39 0.14
C GLN A 202 24.15 -4.53 0.76
N VAL A 203 24.01 -4.14 2.01
CA VAL A 203 22.72 -4.01 2.71
C VAL A 203 22.46 -2.56 3.02
N TYR A 204 21.28 -2.06 2.64
CA TYR A 204 20.88 -0.69 2.88
C TYR A 204 19.74 -0.65 3.90
N LEU A 205 19.97 -0.04 5.06
CA LEU A 205 18.91 0.20 6.04
C LEU A 205 18.20 1.51 5.69
N LEU A 206 16.91 1.42 5.44
CA LEU A 206 16.06 2.53 4.98
C LEU A 206 15.04 2.89 6.06
N GLY A 207 14.85 4.18 6.29
CA GLY A 207 13.92 4.71 7.28
C GLY A 207 14.15 6.19 7.53
N THR A 208 13.32 6.76 8.38
CA THR A 208 13.47 8.16 8.83
C THR A 208 14.45 8.25 10.01
N GLU A 209 14.63 9.45 10.54
CA GLU A 209 15.40 9.68 11.79
C GLU A 209 14.89 8.83 12.96
N LEU A 210 13.58 8.55 13.00
CA LEU A 210 12.95 7.80 14.09
C LEU A 210 13.42 6.34 14.14
N GLU A 211 13.83 5.77 13.00
CA GLU A 211 14.29 4.40 12.90
C GLU A 211 15.80 4.24 13.16
N ARG A 212 16.56 5.30 13.36
CA ARG A 212 18.01 5.22 13.68
C ARG A 212 18.36 4.33 14.88
N PRO A 213 17.61 4.33 16.00
CA PRO A 213 17.88 3.40 17.09
C PRO A 213 17.72 1.94 16.68
N ALA A 214 16.67 1.61 15.91
CA ALA A 214 16.44 0.27 15.39
C ALA A 214 17.52 -0.15 14.39
N ALA A 215 17.97 0.75 13.51
CA ALA A 215 19.08 0.51 12.57
C ALA A 215 20.38 0.14 13.30
N ARG A 216 20.75 0.91 14.31
CA ARG A 216 21.95 0.64 15.14
C ARG A 216 21.84 -0.70 15.85
N GLN A 217 20.69 -0.98 16.45
CA GLN A 217 20.45 -2.25 17.13
C GLN A 217 20.51 -3.43 16.16
N LEU A 218 19.86 -3.34 14.98
CA LEU A 218 19.91 -4.39 13.96
C LEU A 218 21.35 -4.66 13.54
N ARG A 219 22.12 -3.61 13.22
CA ARG A 219 23.51 -3.75 12.83
C ARG A 219 24.34 -4.43 13.94
N SER A 220 24.17 -4.06 15.21
CA SER A 220 24.91 -4.66 16.34
C SER A 220 24.56 -6.14 16.58
N CYS A 221 23.38 -6.59 16.19
CA CYS A 221 22.94 -7.98 16.30
C CYS A 221 23.48 -8.89 15.18
N LEU A 222 24.01 -8.31 14.09
CA LEU A 222 24.62 -9.08 13.00
C LEU A 222 26.05 -9.53 13.32
N SER A 223 26.51 -10.59 12.69
CA SER A 223 27.91 -11.01 12.80
C SER A 223 28.87 -9.93 12.24
N PRO A 224 30.12 -9.84 12.72
CA PRO A 224 31.08 -8.84 12.25
C PRO A 224 31.25 -8.81 10.73
N ALA A 225 31.23 -9.96 10.07
CA ALA A 225 31.31 -10.07 8.61
C ALA A 225 30.11 -9.43 7.92
N LEU A 226 28.91 -9.60 8.45
CA LEU A 226 27.69 -8.99 7.91
C LEU A 226 27.58 -7.50 8.27
N GLN A 227 28.08 -7.07 9.43
CA GLN A 227 28.11 -5.64 9.81
C GLN A 227 28.90 -4.79 8.80
N GLY A 228 29.98 -5.34 8.24
CA GLY A 228 30.77 -4.66 7.20
C GLY A 228 30.05 -4.44 5.89
N ARG A 229 28.96 -5.17 5.64
CA ARG A 229 28.08 -5.04 4.45
C ARG A 229 26.93 -4.06 4.64
N VAL A 230 26.72 -3.53 5.86
CA VAL A 230 25.56 -2.70 6.19
C VAL A 230 25.88 -1.23 6.06
N LEU A 231 25.15 -0.55 5.20
CA LEU A 231 25.11 0.90 5.08
C LEU A 231 23.79 1.42 5.69
N ASP A 232 23.91 2.16 6.78
CA ASP A 232 22.78 2.79 7.44
C ASP A 232 22.46 4.15 6.77
N LEU A 233 21.31 4.19 6.09
CA LEU A 233 20.78 5.37 5.42
C LEU A 233 19.58 6.00 6.15
N THR A 234 19.26 5.53 7.36
CA THR A 234 18.12 6.07 8.13
C THR A 234 18.28 7.58 8.39
N GLY A 235 17.28 8.35 7.98
CA GLY A 235 17.27 9.81 8.08
C GLY A 235 18.37 10.52 7.28
N ARG A 236 18.93 9.89 6.25
CA ARG A 236 20.01 10.42 5.42
C ARG A 236 19.65 10.53 3.94
N THR A 237 18.44 10.18 3.57
CA THR A 237 17.95 10.25 2.18
C THR A 237 16.84 11.27 2.07
N ASN A 238 16.90 12.11 1.06
CA ASN A 238 15.73 12.80 0.54
C ASN A 238 14.95 11.88 -0.43
N TRP A 239 13.86 12.36 -1.02
CA TRP A 239 13.03 11.53 -1.91
C TRP A 239 13.78 11.06 -3.16
N ARG A 240 14.62 11.90 -3.75
CA ARG A 240 15.44 11.53 -4.93
C ARG A 240 16.46 10.47 -4.56
N ASP A 241 17.19 10.65 -3.47
CA ASP A 241 18.17 9.67 -2.99
C ASP A 241 17.48 8.33 -2.70
N LEU A 242 16.29 8.35 -2.08
CA LEU A 242 15.53 7.15 -1.78
C LEU A 242 15.12 6.41 -3.07
N LEU A 243 14.63 7.13 -4.09
CA LEU A 243 14.30 6.55 -5.39
C LEU A 243 15.54 5.91 -6.04
N GLU A 244 16.69 6.60 -6.02
CA GLU A 244 17.94 6.09 -6.61
C GLU A 244 18.44 4.84 -5.89
N VAL A 245 18.44 4.84 -4.56
CA VAL A 245 18.87 3.67 -3.78
C VAL A 245 17.93 2.49 -4.02
N VAL A 246 16.61 2.72 -3.88
CA VAL A 246 15.61 1.65 -4.06
C VAL A 246 15.64 1.13 -5.50
N GLY A 247 15.79 1.99 -6.50
CA GLY A 247 15.79 1.61 -7.93
C GLY A 247 16.97 0.74 -8.36
N ARG A 248 17.98 0.55 -7.51
CA ARG A 248 19.18 -0.29 -7.80
C ARG A 248 19.15 -1.62 -7.06
N LEU A 249 18.22 -1.87 -6.17
CA LEU A 249 18.20 -3.05 -5.31
C LEU A 249 17.95 -4.35 -6.10
N ASP A 250 18.45 -5.44 -5.56
CA ASP A 250 18.06 -6.80 -5.97
C ASP A 250 16.79 -7.25 -5.28
N LEU A 251 16.62 -6.82 -4.03
CA LEU A 251 15.52 -7.21 -3.18
C LEU A 251 15.26 -6.13 -2.12
N LEU A 252 14.01 -5.82 -1.88
CA LEU A 252 13.59 -5.05 -0.70
C LEU A 252 12.89 -5.97 0.31
N LEU A 253 13.40 -6.03 1.54
CA LEU A 253 12.71 -6.60 2.70
C LEU A 253 11.91 -5.49 3.37
N SER A 254 10.61 -5.65 3.51
CA SER A 254 9.75 -4.57 4.02
C SER A 254 8.51 -5.11 4.73
N PRO A 255 8.05 -4.47 5.80
CA PRO A 255 6.64 -4.57 6.18
C PRO A 255 5.77 -3.76 5.19
N ASP A 256 4.45 -3.67 5.47
CA ASP A 256 3.52 -2.81 4.71
C ASP A 256 3.86 -1.32 4.93
N THR A 257 4.62 -0.73 4.01
CA THR A 257 5.13 0.65 4.09
C THR A 257 5.16 1.35 2.74
N GLY A 258 5.29 2.68 2.77
CA GLY A 258 5.47 3.48 1.55
C GLY A 258 6.68 3.05 0.72
N THR A 259 7.79 2.65 1.36
CA THR A 259 8.99 2.17 0.67
C THR A 259 8.74 0.86 -0.10
N MET A 260 7.87 -0.02 0.43
CA MET A 260 7.42 -1.22 -0.28
C MET A 260 6.69 -0.85 -1.59
N HIS A 261 5.76 0.09 -1.51
CA HIS A 261 5.04 0.56 -2.70
C HIS A 261 5.97 1.25 -3.71
N LEU A 262 6.95 2.00 -3.23
CA LEU A 262 7.97 2.63 -4.09
C LEU A 262 8.80 1.58 -4.82
N ALA A 263 9.25 0.53 -4.13
CA ALA A 263 10.01 -0.56 -4.76
C ALA A 263 9.16 -1.27 -5.84
N ALA A 264 7.89 -1.57 -5.55
CA ALA A 264 6.97 -2.13 -6.51
C ALA A 264 6.73 -1.19 -7.72
N HIS A 265 6.60 0.13 -7.48
CA HIS A 265 6.52 1.14 -8.52
C HIS A 265 7.71 1.14 -9.48
N LEU A 266 8.92 0.92 -8.94
CA LEU A 266 10.17 0.87 -9.68
C LEU A 266 10.47 -0.51 -10.29
N GLY A 267 9.62 -1.53 -10.05
CA GLY A 267 9.84 -2.91 -10.51
C GLY A 267 10.96 -3.65 -9.76
N ILE A 268 11.24 -3.24 -8.53
CA ILE A 268 12.21 -3.93 -7.67
C ILE A 268 11.52 -5.07 -6.94
N PRO A 269 12.11 -6.27 -6.89
CA PRO A 269 11.58 -7.37 -6.12
C PRO A 269 11.37 -7.00 -4.65
N VAL A 270 10.17 -7.27 -4.16
CA VAL A 270 9.80 -7.07 -2.77
C VAL A 270 9.55 -8.42 -2.12
N MET A 271 10.11 -8.62 -0.95
CA MET A 271 9.70 -9.64 0.00
C MET A 271 9.06 -8.92 1.19
N ALA A 272 7.75 -8.90 1.22
CA ALA A 272 6.98 -8.23 2.24
C ALA A 272 6.60 -9.17 3.38
N PHE A 273 6.52 -8.64 4.61
CA PHE A 273 6.16 -9.36 5.83
C PHE A 273 4.93 -8.70 6.44
N PHE A 274 3.78 -9.30 6.22
CA PHE A 274 2.48 -8.78 6.64
C PHE A 274 2.01 -9.48 7.91
N LEU A 275 1.98 -8.72 8.99
CA LEU A 275 1.35 -9.11 10.25
C LEU A 275 -0.18 -9.10 10.08
N SER A 276 -0.90 -9.66 11.04
CA SER A 276 -2.37 -9.78 10.95
C SER A 276 -3.13 -8.46 10.80
N SER A 277 -2.51 -7.30 11.09
CA SER A 277 -3.15 -5.98 10.87
C SER A 277 -3.01 -5.46 9.45
N ALA A 278 -2.12 -6.03 8.65
CA ALA A 278 -1.95 -5.75 7.22
C ALA A 278 -2.54 -6.89 6.38
N TRP A 279 -3.18 -6.56 5.26
CA TRP A 279 -3.82 -7.52 4.39
C TRP A 279 -3.32 -7.34 2.94
N CYS A 280 -2.65 -8.36 2.41
CA CYS A 280 -1.94 -8.24 1.14
C CYS A 280 -2.87 -7.91 -0.04
N PHE A 281 -4.10 -8.38 -0.02
CA PHE A 281 -5.06 -8.05 -1.06
C PHE A 281 -5.41 -6.55 -1.07
N GLU A 282 -5.42 -5.89 0.09
CA GLU A 282 -5.71 -4.45 0.20
C GLU A 282 -4.51 -3.58 -0.19
N THR A 283 -3.33 -3.88 0.37
CA THR A 283 -2.16 -3.00 0.30
C THR A 283 -0.88 -3.71 -0.13
N GLY A 284 -0.95 -4.93 -0.67
CA GLY A 284 0.24 -5.64 -1.14
C GLY A 284 0.97 -4.92 -2.28
N PRO A 285 2.25 -5.27 -2.53
CA PRO A 285 3.06 -4.66 -3.56
C PRO A 285 2.44 -4.91 -4.94
N TYR A 286 2.15 -3.84 -5.68
CA TYR A 286 1.45 -3.90 -6.96
C TYR A 286 2.40 -4.22 -8.12
N GLY A 287 2.13 -5.29 -8.84
CA GLY A 287 2.94 -5.80 -9.95
C GLY A 287 3.13 -7.31 -9.84
N ALA A 288 3.71 -7.92 -10.85
CA ALA A 288 3.96 -9.35 -10.85
C ALA A 288 5.35 -9.69 -10.27
N GLY A 289 5.45 -10.79 -9.53
CA GLY A 289 6.72 -11.35 -9.07
C GLY A 289 7.21 -10.85 -7.70
N HIS A 290 6.38 -10.16 -6.94
CA HIS A 290 6.67 -9.84 -5.54
C HIS A 290 6.23 -10.99 -4.63
N LEU A 291 6.90 -11.15 -3.49
CA LEU A 291 6.60 -12.17 -2.49
C LEU A 291 6.05 -11.52 -1.23
N VAL A 292 4.99 -12.08 -0.68
CA VAL A 292 4.38 -11.62 0.57
C VAL A 292 4.23 -12.79 1.53
N TRP A 293 4.87 -12.69 2.68
CA TRP A 293 4.60 -13.52 3.83
C TRP A 293 3.41 -12.91 4.60
N GLN A 294 2.26 -13.54 4.53
CA GLN A 294 1.04 -13.10 5.20
C GLN A 294 0.78 -13.94 6.45
N ALA A 295 0.73 -13.30 7.61
CA ALA A 295 0.25 -13.97 8.82
C ALA A 295 -1.27 -14.22 8.73
N GLY A 296 -1.67 -15.47 8.93
CA GLY A 296 -3.02 -15.97 8.72
C GLY A 296 -3.72 -16.46 9.99
N ARG A 297 -3.52 -15.79 11.15
CA ARG A 297 -4.23 -16.15 12.40
C ARG A 297 -5.74 -15.91 12.29
N ALA A 298 -6.53 -16.58 13.11
CA ALA A 298 -7.99 -16.43 13.14
C ALA A 298 -8.49 -15.00 13.36
N CYS A 299 -7.63 -14.10 13.93
CA CYS A 299 -7.93 -12.68 14.06
C CYS A 299 -7.54 -11.84 12.84
N ALA A 300 -6.93 -12.44 11.81
CA ALA A 300 -6.52 -11.72 10.60
C ALA A 300 -7.65 -11.61 9.58
N PRO A 301 -7.73 -10.48 8.87
CA PRO A 301 -7.03 -9.22 9.14
C PRO A 301 -7.66 -8.45 10.30
N CYS A 302 -6.87 -8.14 11.31
CA CYS A 302 -7.33 -7.38 12.47
C CYS A 302 -7.26 -5.87 12.23
N LEU A 303 -7.98 -5.09 13.05
CA LEU A 303 -7.91 -3.63 12.98
C LEU A 303 -6.74 -3.10 13.80
N GLU A 304 -5.92 -2.26 13.19
CA GLU A 304 -4.74 -1.64 13.83
C GLU A 304 -5.11 -0.76 15.04
N SER A 305 -6.29 -0.11 14.96
CA SER A 305 -6.84 0.74 16.02
C SER A 305 -7.30 -0.02 17.27
N GLN A 306 -7.47 -1.34 17.19
CA GLN A 306 -7.89 -2.16 18.33
C GLN A 306 -6.67 -2.71 19.08
N VAL A 307 -6.80 -2.83 20.40
CA VAL A 307 -5.77 -3.46 21.23
C VAL A 307 -5.63 -4.94 20.82
N CYS A 308 -4.39 -5.42 20.72
CA CYS A 308 -4.12 -6.83 20.48
C CYS A 308 -4.19 -7.60 21.80
N ASP A 309 -5.11 -8.54 21.92
CA ASP A 309 -5.30 -9.45 23.06
C ASP A 309 -4.46 -10.74 22.95
N GLN A 310 -3.70 -10.89 21.84
CA GLN A 310 -2.86 -12.06 21.54
C GLN A 310 -1.35 -11.76 21.64
N ASP A 311 -0.96 -10.68 22.27
CA ASP A 311 0.45 -10.22 22.41
C ASP A 311 1.24 -10.28 21.09
N ILE A 312 0.60 -9.89 20.00
CA ILE A 312 1.16 -9.90 18.64
C ILE A 312 1.74 -11.27 18.24
N ALA A 313 1.12 -12.36 18.70
CA ALA A 313 1.59 -13.72 18.44
C ALA A 313 1.72 -14.07 16.94
N CYS A 314 1.13 -13.25 16.03
CA CYS A 314 1.34 -13.34 14.58
C CYS A 314 2.80 -13.08 14.15
N LEU A 315 3.68 -12.63 15.03
CA LEU A 315 5.12 -12.53 14.79
C LEU A 315 5.86 -13.87 14.84
N GLN A 316 5.39 -14.80 15.68
CA GLN A 316 6.09 -16.05 15.97
C GLN A 316 6.40 -16.89 14.72
N PRO A 317 5.48 -17.07 13.76
CA PRO A 317 5.73 -17.89 12.59
C PRO A 317 6.89 -17.42 11.71
N PHE A 318 7.21 -16.12 11.69
CA PHE A 318 8.27 -15.57 10.84
C PHE A 318 9.68 -16.04 11.23
N THR A 319 9.88 -16.49 12.45
CA THR A 319 11.17 -17.03 12.93
C THR A 319 11.21 -18.55 13.00
N HIS A 320 10.21 -19.22 12.46
CA HIS A 320 10.20 -20.67 12.40
C HIS A 320 11.39 -21.19 11.57
N LYS A 321 12.05 -22.27 12.01
CA LYS A 321 13.26 -22.82 11.36
C LYS A 321 13.05 -23.09 9.86
N ALA A 322 11.90 -23.62 9.47
CA ALA A 322 11.58 -23.88 8.09
C ALA A 322 11.53 -22.60 7.24
N VAL A 323 10.93 -21.52 7.77
CA VAL A 323 10.88 -20.20 7.09
C VAL A 323 12.28 -19.65 6.90
N LEU A 324 13.11 -19.68 7.95
CA LEU A 324 14.50 -19.20 7.88
C LEU A 324 15.35 -20.04 6.91
N ALA A 325 15.19 -21.37 6.89
CA ALA A 325 15.86 -22.25 5.93
C ALA A 325 15.46 -21.96 4.47
N PHE A 326 14.17 -21.69 4.22
CA PHE A 326 13.70 -21.26 2.91
C PHE A 326 14.33 -19.92 2.50
N LEU A 327 14.31 -18.92 3.40
CA LEU A 327 14.93 -17.61 3.15
C LEU A 327 16.43 -17.70 2.89
N ALA A 328 17.10 -18.67 3.51
CA ALA A 328 18.52 -18.96 3.27
C ALA A 328 18.79 -19.74 1.96
N GLY A 329 17.76 -20.07 1.19
CA GLY A 329 17.90 -20.87 -0.03
C GLY A 329 18.30 -22.34 0.20
N GLN A 330 18.16 -22.83 1.44
CA GLN A 330 18.54 -24.19 1.84
C GLN A 330 17.47 -25.24 1.51
N VAL A 331 16.21 -24.80 1.34
CA VAL A 331 15.07 -25.65 1.07
C VAL A 331 14.24 -25.04 -0.05
N SER A 332 13.83 -25.85 -1.01
CA SER A 332 12.89 -25.40 -2.06
C SER A 332 11.46 -25.31 -1.53
N PRO A 333 10.57 -24.57 -2.20
CA PRO A 333 9.13 -24.53 -1.82
C PRO A 333 8.52 -25.91 -1.69
N ALA A 334 8.88 -26.86 -2.56
CA ALA A 334 8.38 -28.25 -2.54
C ALA A 334 8.91 -29.07 -1.36
N GLY A 335 10.03 -28.68 -0.77
CA GLY A 335 10.64 -29.33 0.40
C GLY A 335 10.25 -28.68 1.73
N LEU A 336 9.54 -27.57 1.70
CA LEU A 336 9.07 -26.90 2.89
C LEU A 336 7.73 -27.50 3.34
N ALA A 337 7.76 -28.50 4.18
CA ALA A 337 6.58 -28.91 4.94
C ALA A 337 6.31 -27.83 6.02
N LEU A 338 5.63 -26.75 5.65
CA LEU A 338 4.90 -25.98 6.64
C LEU A 338 3.78 -26.93 7.12
N GLU A 339 3.77 -27.23 8.41
CA GLU A 339 2.67 -28.00 8.98
C GLU A 339 1.35 -27.36 8.55
N ALA A 340 0.32 -28.16 8.26
CA ALA A 340 -0.98 -27.72 7.76
C ALA A 340 -1.70 -26.69 8.67
N HIS A 341 -1.09 -26.35 9.80
CA HIS A 341 -1.54 -25.34 10.77
C HIS A 341 -0.57 -24.16 10.91
N SER A 342 0.39 -23.99 9.98
CA SER A 342 1.22 -22.81 10.06
C SER A 342 0.36 -21.58 9.76
N GLU A 343 0.20 -20.74 10.75
CA GLU A 343 -0.51 -19.46 10.64
C GLU A 343 0.27 -18.45 9.78
N LEU A 344 0.92 -18.91 8.71
CA LEU A 344 1.74 -18.15 7.80
C LEU A 344 1.64 -18.71 6.38
N CYS A 345 1.42 -17.85 5.42
CA CYS A 345 1.36 -18.17 4.00
C CYS A 345 2.37 -17.34 3.21
N LEU A 346 3.06 -17.93 2.26
CA LEU A 346 3.84 -17.22 1.25
C LEU A 346 3.04 -17.12 -0.04
N LEU A 347 2.81 -15.89 -0.46
CA LEU A 347 2.06 -15.53 -1.64
C LEU A 347 2.96 -14.86 -2.67
N GLU A 348 2.71 -15.13 -3.95
CA GLU A 348 3.32 -14.39 -5.05
C GLU A 348 2.29 -13.49 -5.72
N SER A 349 2.65 -12.24 -5.92
CA SER A 349 1.80 -11.28 -6.61
C SER A 349 1.70 -11.57 -8.11
N ARG A 350 0.48 -11.46 -8.65
CA ARG A 350 0.13 -11.59 -10.05
C ARG A 350 -0.75 -10.43 -10.47
N VAL A 351 -0.78 -10.15 -11.75
CA VAL A 351 -1.68 -9.15 -12.32
C VAL A 351 -2.48 -9.81 -13.43
N ASP A 352 -3.79 -9.72 -13.35
CA ASP A 352 -4.72 -10.16 -14.39
C ASP A 352 -5.50 -8.96 -14.98
N ASP A 353 -6.53 -9.22 -15.76
CA ASP A 353 -7.35 -8.19 -16.42
C ASP A 353 -8.15 -7.30 -15.44
N PHE A 354 -8.41 -7.79 -14.22
CA PHE A 354 -9.08 -7.02 -13.19
C PHE A 354 -8.09 -6.22 -12.32
N GLY A 355 -6.92 -6.76 -12.01
CA GLY A 355 -5.92 -6.08 -11.18
C GLY A 355 -5.00 -7.03 -10.45
N LEU A 356 -4.53 -6.57 -9.28
CA LEU A 356 -3.63 -7.37 -8.44
C LEU A 356 -4.35 -8.61 -7.88
N SER A 357 -3.64 -9.72 -7.91
CA SER A 357 -4.04 -10.99 -7.30
C SER A 357 -2.83 -11.66 -6.67
N PHE A 358 -3.06 -12.71 -5.88
CA PHE A 358 -2.01 -13.47 -5.23
C PHE A 358 -2.21 -14.96 -5.42
N THR A 359 -1.11 -15.65 -5.71
CA THR A 359 -1.07 -17.12 -5.81
C THR A 359 -0.27 -17.67 -4.63
N PRO A 360 -0.82 -18.62 -3.84
CA PRO A 360 -0.10 -19.30 -2.79
C PRO A 360 1.13 -20.04 -3.34
N ARG A 361 2.27 -19.85 -2.71
CA ARG A 361 3.51 -20.60 -2.95
C ARG A 361 3.76 -21.61 -1.83
N LEU A 362 3.40 -21.25 -0.61
CA LEU A 362 3.53 -22.08 0.59
C LEU A 362 2.40 -21.74 1.55
N GLY A 363 1.88 -22.75 2.24
CA GLY A 363 0.80 -22.62 3.19
C GLY A 363 -0.53 -22.25 2.52
N GLU A 364 -1.56 -22.14 3.33
CA GLU A 364 -2.89 -21.74 2.90
C GLU A 364 -3.33 -20.53 3.72
N LEU A 365 -3.94 -19.56 3.06
CA LEU A 365 -4.64 -18.51 3.79
C LEU A 365 -5.89 -19.12 4.43
N PRO A 366 -6.29 -18.65 5.63
CA PRO A 366 -7.61 -18.93 6.13
C PRO A 366 -8.60 -18.58 5.01
N GLU A 367 -9.24 -19.61 4.42
CA GLU A 367 -10.16 -19.39 3.31
C GLU A 367 -11.33 -18.52 3.77
N SER A 368 -11.37 -17.27 3.29
CA SER A 368 -12.65 -16.64 3.10
C SER A 368 -13.25 -17.23 1.82
N LYS A 369 -14.26 -18.07 1.96
CA LYS A 369 -15.02 -18.62 0.82
C LYS A 369 -15.61 -17.50 -0.05
N GLU A 370 -15.72 -16.31 0.50
CA GLU A 370 -16.30 -15.14 -0.13
C GLU A 370 -15.30 -14.33 -0.93
N LEU A 371 -13.99 -14.37 -0.62
CA LEU A 371 -12.96 -13.58 -1.28
C LEU A 371 -12.97 -13.75 -2.82
N GLY A 372 -13.00 -15.00 -3.27
CA GLY A 372 -13.09 -15.33 -4.71
C GLY A 372 -14.42 -14.88 -5.33
N ALA A 373 -15.52 -15.12 -4.65
CA ALA A 373 -16.86 -14.74 -5.12
C ALA A 373 -17.00 -13.20 -5.22
N VAL A 374 -16.55 -12.46 -4.21
CA VAL A 374 -16.54 -11.00 -4.21
C VAL A 374 -15.63 -10.46 -5.34
N ARG A 375 -14.48 -11.11 -5.56
CA ARG A 375 -13.58 -10.73 -6.66
C ARG A 375 -14.27 -10.87 -8.01
N GLU A 376 -14.95 -11.97 -8.28
CA GLU A 376 -15.65 -12.17 -9.57
C GLU A 376 -16.84 -11.21 -9.74
N LEU A 377 -17.57 -10.88 -8.68
CA LEU A 377 -18.63 -9.87 -8.73
C LEU A 377 -18.06 -8.48 -9.09
N LEU A 378 -16.98 -8.08 -8.43
CA LEU A 378 -16.32 -6.80 -8.71
C LEU A 378 -15.74 -6.79 -10.13
N ARG A 379 -15.10 -7.88 -10.55
CA ARG A 379 -14.55 -8.05 -11.90
C ARG A 379 -15.64 -7.91 -12.96
N GLY A 380 -16.76 -8.65 -12.79
CA GLY A 380 -17.91 -8.57 -13.70
C GLY A 380 -18.46 -7.16 -13.83
N HIS A 381 -18.64 -6.47 -12.69
CA HIS A 381 -19.11 -5.09 -12.68
C HIS A 381 -18.12 -4.10 -13.32
N CYS A 382 -16.82 -4.24 -13.05
CA CYS A 382 -15.80 -3.32 -13.55
C CYS A 382 -15.48 -3.50 -15.03
N LEU A 383 -15.52 -4.72 -15.53
CA LEU A 383 -15.21 -5.07 -16.92
C LEU A 383 -16.46 -5.16 -17.82
N GLY A 384 -17.65 -4.97 -17.25
CA GLY A 384 -18.91 -5.10 -18.01
C GLY A 384 -19.22 -6.54 -18.46
N ILE A 385 -18.69 -7.53 -17.73
CA ILE A 385 -18.93 -8.96 -17.97
C ILE A 385 -20.09 -9.36 -17.09
N THR A 386 -21.07 -10.06 -17.66
CA THR A 386 -22.19 -10.61 -16.87
C THR A 386 -21.62 -11.59 -15.83
N PRO A 387 -21.81 -11.39 -14.52
CA PRO A 387 -21.33 -12.35 -13.52
C PRO A 387 -21.97 -13.72 -13.78
N CYS A 388 -21.19 -14.79 -13.83
CA CYS A 388 -21.71 -16.12 -13.62
C CYS A 388 -22.40 -16.15 -12.25
N ASP A 389 -23.51 -16.89 -12.11
CA ASP A 389 -24.29 -17.00 -10.87
C ASP A 389 -23.38 -17.33 -9.67
N VAL A 390 -22.94 -16.32 -8.96
CA VAL A 390 -22.17 -16.46 -7.72
C VAL A 390 -23.14 -16.21 -6.58
N ALA A 391 -23.62 -17.29 -5.98
CA ALA A 391 -24.40 -17.25 -4.76
C ALA A 391 -23.48 -16.76 -3.60
N ALA A 392 -23.49 -15.48 -3.35
CA ALA A 392 -22.92 -14.91 -2.14
C ALA A 392 -23.85 -15.23 -0.95
N ASP A 393 -23.62 -16.35 -0.29
CA ASP A 393 -24.35 -16.71 0.94
C ASP A 393 -23.74 -15.94 2.12
N GLY A 394 -24.37 -14.82 2.46
CA GLY A 394 -23.87 -13.79 3.35
C GLY A 394 -23.95 -14.10 4.84
N ARG A 395 -23.21 -15.07 5.36
CA ARG A 395 -23.05 -15.29 6.80
C ARG A 395 -21.59 -15.29 7.21
N VAL A 396 -20.96 -14.12 7.14
CA VAL A 396 -19.63 -13.98 7.72
C VAL A 396 -19.73 -13.26 9.07
N VAL A 397 -19.36 -13.95 10.12
CA VAL A 397 -19.10 -13.39 11.44
C VAL A 397 -17.67 -12.88 11.43
N GLY A 398 -17.49 -11.65 10.97
CA GLY A 398 -16.20 -10.98 10.91
C GLY A 398 -16.24 -9.58 11.53
N ARG A 399 -15.08 -8.97 11.74
CA ARG A 399 -14.98 -7.58 12.20
C ARG A 399 -15.34 -6.66 11.05
N MET A 400 -16.35 -5.83 11.24
CA MET A 400 -16.75 -4.81 10.27
C MET A 400 -15.58 -3.88 9.97
N TYR A 401 -15.43 -3.56 8.71
CA TYR A 401 -14.46 -2.62 8.20
C TYR A 401 -15.10 -1.25 8.02
N ASP A 402 -14.53 -0.23 8.64
CA ASP A 402 -15.02 1.14 8.57
C ASP A 402 -14.13 1.98 7.64
N GLU A 403 -14.70 3.01 7.00
CA GLU A 403 -13.99 3.95 6.14
C GLU A 403 -12.80 4.61 6.81
N ILE A 404 -12.93 4.95 8.10
CA ILE A 404 -11.84 5.52 8.91
C ILE A 404 -10.63 4.59 8.95
N HIS A 405 -10.84 3.30 9.04
CA HIS A 405 -9.75 2.32 9.07
C HIS A 405 -9.06 2.17 7.71
N TRP A 406 -9.81 2.34 6.64
CA TRP A 406 -9.29 2.29 5.26
C TRP A 406 -8.44 3.53 4.94
N MET A 407 -8.88 4.69 5.36
CA MET A 407 -8.25 5.97 5.02
C MET A 407 -7.22 6.44 6.05
N LEU A 408 -7.11 5.76 7.19
CA LEU A 408 -6.18 6.07 8.28
C LEU A 408 -6.17 7.58 8.59
N GLU A 409 -7.26 8.09 9.14
CA GLU A 409 -7.23 9.43 9.69
C GLU A 409 -6.04 9.59 10.63
N GLN A 410 -5.29 10.64 10.41
CA GLN A 410 -4.16 10.97 11.26
C GLN A 410 -4.72 11.67 12.50
N SER A 411 -4.58 11.03 13.63
CA SER A 411 -4.72 11.67 14.92
C SER A 411 -3.52 12.56 15.21
#